data_86ed1e133b18103730cb7776b975d440
#
_entry.id   86ed1e133b18103730cb7776b975d440
#
_cell.length_a   1.000
_cell.length_b   1.000
_cell.length_c   1.000
_cell.angle_alpha   90.00
_cell.angle_beta   90.00
_cell.angle_gamma   90.00
#
_symmetry.space_group_name_H-M   'P 1'
#
loop_
_entity.id
_entity.type
_entity.pdbx_description
1 polymer ?
#
loop_
_entity_poly.entity_id
_entity_poly.type
_entity_poly.pdbx_seq_one_letter_code
_entity_poly.pdbx_strand_id
1 'polypeptide(L)'
;MIPRVVWAPSMNTDADKFWKRIVYTGGHDLTTLAVHSGKIDAGFVASHRFDNVVAKGKVKLEDFNILWRSPSVPQDPFVYSGKLCDPIKKAIASTFLNLGNDAKAQKFLANLKSSKFVPMTDKDYDVIRTLAKAKAEFKKKNKK
;
A
#
# COMPACT_ATOMS: atom_id res chain seq x y z
N MET A 1 -1.43 10.02 0.18
CA MET A 1 -0.23 10.67 -0.42
C MET A 1 0.00 10.25 -1.87
N ILE A 2 -0.12 8.97 -2.25
CA ILE A 2 0.02 8.49 -3.65
C ILE A 2 -0.79 9.34 -4.64
N PRO A 3 -2.05 9.72 -4.39
CA PRO A 3 -2.79 10.58 -5.32
C PRO A 3 -2.10 11.90 -5.66
N ARG A 4 -1.51 12.57 -4.67
CA ARG A 4 -0.86 13.88 -4.88
C ARG A 4 0.56 13.79 -5.44
N VAL A 5 1.29 12.71 -5.11
CA VAL A 5 2.72 12.60 -5.38
C VAL A 5 3.01 11.76 -6.62
N VAL A 6 2.12 10.84 -6.97
CA VAL A 6 2.31 9.91 -8.08
C VAL A 6 1.25 10.13 -9.16
N TRP A 7 -0.04 10.03 -8.80
CA TRP A 7 -1.12 10.14 -9.77
C TRP A 7 -1.22 11.55 -10.39
N ALA A 8 -1.26 12.61 -9.59
CA ALA A 8 -1.42 13.96 -10.12
C ALA A 8 -0.28 14.38 -11.05
N PRO A 9 1.01 14.14 -10.74
CA PRO A 9 2.09 14.37 -11.67
C PRO A 9 2.01 13.51 -12.94
N SER A 10 1.59 12.24 -12.85
CA SER A 10 1.41 11.37 -14.02
C SER A 10 0.32 11.85 -14.98
N MET A 11 -0.64 12.61 -14.47
CA MET A 11 -1.73 13.23 -15.22
C MET A 11 -1.46 14.71 -15.56
N ASN A 12 -0.24 15.19 -15.31
CA ASN A 12 0.14 16.60 -15.47
C ASN A 12 -0.87 17.59 -14.84
N THR A 13 -1.33 17.27 -13.62
CA THR A 13 -2.35 18.05 -12.91
C THR A 13 -2.01 18.25 -11.45
N ASP A 14 -2.73 19.14 -10.79
CA ASP A 14 -2.71 19.32 -9.34
C ASP A 14 -3.94 18.63 -8.74
N ALA A 15 -3.73 17.65 -7.86
CA ALA A 15 -4.81 16.89 -7.25
C ALA A 15 -5.83 17.76 -6.50
N ASP A 16 -5.38 18.86 -5.88
CA ASP A 16 -6.26 19.73 -5.10
C ASP A 16 -7.09 20.69 -5.96
N LYS A 17 -6.63 20.93 -7.20
CA LYS A 17 -7.36 21.75 -8.20
C LYS A 17 -8.22 20.92 -9.14
N PHE A 18 -7.84 19.66 -9.36
CA PHE A 18 -8.53 18.76 -10.29
C PHE A 18 -9.93 18.37 -9.78
N TRP A 19 -10.04 18.09 -8.47
CA TRP A 19 -11.28 17.61 -7.89
C TRP A 19 -12.14 18.78 -7.37
N LYS A 20 -13.42 18.78 -7.69
CA LYS A 20 -14.38 19.76 -7.16
C LYS A 20 -14.43 19.72 -5.62
N ARG A 21 -14.33 18.54 -5.03
CA ARG A 21 -14.30 18.32 -3.58
C ARG A 21 -13.49 17.07 -3.24
N ILE A 22 -12.66 17.17 -2.21
CA ILE A 22 -11.91 16.06 -1.65
C ILE A 22 -12.48 15.71 -0.28
N VAL A 23 -12.78 14.43 -0.07
CA VAL A 23 -13.32 13.88 1.18
C VAL A 23 -12.38 12.82 1.71
N TYR A 24 -12.10 12.84 3.00
CA TYR A 24 -11.36 11.79 3.70
C TYR A 24 -12.35 10.90 4.42
N THR A 25 -12.50 9.67 3.95
CA THR A 25 -13.51 8.71 4.44
C THR A 25 -13.09 7.99 5.72
N GLY A 26 -11.82 8.17 6.17
CA GLY A 26 -11.28 7.50 7.36
C GLY A 26 -10.67 6.12 7.12
N GLY A 27 -10.89 5.49 5.95
CA GLY A 27 -10.31 4.19 5.64
C GLY A 27 -10.55 3.73 4.22
N HIS A 28 -9.71 2.79 3.75
CA HIS A 28 -9.84 2.22 2.41
C HIS A 28 -11.16 1.48 2.20
N ASP A 29 -11.59 0.72 3.19
CA ASP A 29 -12.85 -0.03 3.16
C ASP A 29 -14.04 0.93 3.06
N LEU A 30 -14.01 2.03 3.85
CA LEU A 30 -15.03 3.08 3.80
C LEU A 30 -15.05 3.82 2.46
N THR A 31 -13.87 4.07 1.88
CA THR A 31 -13.78 4.66 0.54
C THR A 31 -14.41 3.73 -0.50
N THR A 32 -14.10 2.44 -0.48
CA THR A 32 -14.69 1.45 -1.40
C THR A 32 -16.21 1.44 -1.30
N LEU A 33 -16.75 1.37 -0.09
CA LEU A 33 -18.21 1.37 0.13
C LEU A 33 -18.87 2.70 -0.26
N ALA A 34 -18.18 3.83 -0.07
CA ALA A 34 -18.70 5.14 -0.47
C ALA A 34 -18.79 5.31 -1.99
N VAL A 35 -17.81 4.78 -2.75
CA VAL A 35 -17.89 4.73 -4.22
C VAL A 35 -19.01 3.79 -4.65
N HIS A 36 -19.08 2.57 -4.10
CA HIS A 36 -20.12 1.59 -4.43
C HIS A 36 -21.54 2.14 -4.20
N SER A 37 -21.74 2.89 -3.12
CA SER A 37 -23.05 3.48 -2.80
C SER A 37 -23.35 4.81 -3.53
N GLY A 38 -22.46 5.28 -4.42
CA GLY A 38 -22.62 6.55 -5.13
C GLY A 38 -22.49 7.82 -4.27
N LYS A 39 -21.99 7.68 -3.02
CA LYS A 39 -21.77 8.85 -2.13
C LYS A 39 -20.58 9.71 -2.56
N ILE A 40 -19.64 9.14 -3.28
CA ILE A 40 -18.51 9.80 -3.93
C ILE A 40 -18.31 9.18 -5.32
N ASP A 41 -17.90 10.00 -6.28
CA ASP A 41 -17.77 9.59 -7.69
C ASP A 41 -16.53 8.73 -7.92
N ALA A 42 -15.44 8.99 -7.20
CA ALA A 42 -14.19 8.25 -7.33
C ALA A 42 -13.42 8.19 -6.01
N GLY A 43 -12.53 7.20 -5.84
CA GLY A 43 -11.74 7.06 -4.63
C GLY A 43 -10.40 6.39 -4.87
N PHE A 44 -9.40 6.73 -4.06
CA PHE A 44 -8.09 6.05 -4.03
C PHE A 44 -8.04 5.07 -2.88
N VAL A 45 -7.80 3.81 -3.19
CA VAL A 45 -7.71 2.72 -2.21
C VAL A 45 -6.44 1.91 -2.41
N ALA A 46 -5.94 1.28 -1.36
CA ALA A 46 -4.88 0.30 -1.49
C ALA A 46 -5.47 -1.00 -2.05
N SER A 47 -4.85 -1.58 -3.09
CA SER A 47 -5.37 -2.76 -3.81
C SER A 47 -5.72 -3.91 -2.88
N HIS A 48 -4.81 -4.30 -1.97
CA HIS A 48 -5.04 -5.38 -1.01
C HIS A 48 -6.22 -5.11 -0.06
N ARG A 49 -6.55 -3.84 0.24
CA ARG A 49 -7.73 -3.47 1.04
C ARG A 49 -9.00 -3.57 0.23
N PHE A 50 -8.97 -3.12 -1.02
CA PHE A 50 -10.07 -3.31 -1.96
C PHE A 50 -10.41 -4.79 -2.14
N ASP A 51 -9.38 -5.62 -2.43
CA ASP A 51 -9.53 -7.07 -2.58
C ASP A 51 -10.14 -7.74 -1.33
N ASN A 52 -9.80 -7.25 -0.12
CA ASN A 52 -10.41 -7.73 1.11
C ASN A 52 -11.92 -7.40 1.22
N VAL A 53 -12.36 -6.25 0.72
CA VAL A 53 -13.78 -5.88 0.73
C VAL A 53 -14.57 -6.75 -0.25
N VAL A 54 -13.99 -7.01 -1.43
CA VAL A 54 -14.54 -7.95 -2.43
C VAL A 54 -14.60 -9.38 -1.87
N ALA A 55 -13.51 -9.87 -1.30
CA ALA A 55 -13.44 -11.23 -0.73
C ALA A 55 -14.43 -11.48 0.41
N LYS A 56 -14.83 -10.42 1.14
CA LYS A 56 -15.88 -10.47 2.16
C LYS A 56 -17.30 -10.43 1.57
N GLY A 57 -17.45 -10.39 0.25
CA GLY A 57 -18.76 -10.34 -0.42
C GLY A 57 -19.55 -9.05 -0.21
N LYS A 58 -18.91 -7.97 0.28
CA LYS A 58 -19.60 -6.69 0.53
C LYS A 58 -19.85 -5.91 -0.77
N VAL A 59 -19.04 -6.13 -1.78
CA VAL A 59 -19.12 -5.56 -3.11
C VAL A 59 -18.57 -6.56 -4.11
N LYS A 60 -18.85 -6.41 -5.40
CA LYS A 60 -18.25 -7.20 -6.47
C LYS A 60 -17.21 -6.37 -7.21
N LEU A 61 -16.22 -7.03 -7.81
CA LEU A 61 -15.20 -6.35 -8.63
C LEU A 61 -15.83 -5.64 -9.85
N GLU A 62 -16.84 -6.25 -10.43
CA GLU A 62 -17.59 -5.75 -11.58
C GLU A 62 -18.39 -4.47 -11.34
N ASP A 63 -18.61 -4.12 -10.04
CA ASP A 63 -19.27 -2.87 -9.66
C ASP A 63 -18.36 -1.64 -9.82
N PHE A 64 -17.08 -1.83 -10.21
CA PHE A 64 -16.09 -0.76 -10.25
C PHE A 64 -15.33 -0.68 -11.56
N ASN A 65 -15.07 0.54 -12.00
CA ASN A 65 -14.11 0.83 -13.06
C ASN A 65 -12.78 1.26 -12.43
N ILE A 66 -11.72 0.48 -12.63
CA ILE A 66 -10.38 0.82 -12.16
C ILE A 66 -9.71 1.73 -13.19
N LEU A 67 -9.66 3.02 -12.88
CA LEU A 67 -9.18 4.05 -13.81
C LEU A 67 -7.65 4.16 -13.82
N TRP A 68 -6.98 3.79 -12.73
CA TRP A 68 -5.53 3.95 -12.61
C TRP A 68 -4.95 3.02 -11.54
N ARG A 69 -3.74 2.54 -11.79
CA ARG A 69 -2.94 1.76 -10.83
C ARG A 69 -1.59 2.41 -10.62
N SER A 70 -1.16 2.53 -9.37
CA SER A 70 0.18 3.03 -9.05
C SER A 70 1.26 2.02 -9.44
N PRO A 71 2.50 2.47 -9.64
CA PRO A 71 3.64 1.57 -9.53
C PRO A 71 3.62 0.79 -8.20
N SER A 72 4.27 -0.38 -8.19
CA SER A 72 4.34 -1.21 -6.99
C SER A 72 5.04 -0.46 -5.86
N VAL A 73 4.47 -0.54 -4.66
CA VAL A 73 5.03 0.00 -3.43
C VAL A 73 5.36 -1.19 -2.53
N PRO A 74 6.61 -1.34 -2.05
CA PRO A 74 6.97 -2.45 -1.17
C PRO A 74 6.13 -2.42 0.10
N GLN A 75 5.82 -3.60 0.61
CA GLN A 75 5.17 -3.76 1.93
C GLN A 75 6.16 -3.46 3.05
N ASP A 76 5.65 -3.37 4.27
CA ASP A 76 6.46 -3.16 5.46
C ASP A 76 7.51 -4.28 5.60
N PRO A 77 8.81 -3.94 5.82
CA PRO A 77 9.86 -4.94 5.92
C PRO A 77 9.83 -5.67 7.27
N PHE A 78 10.17 -6.95 7.25
CA PHE A 78 10.61 -7.65 8.44
C PHE A 78 12.08 -7.34 8.68
N VAL A 79 12.40 -6.80 9.85
CA VAL A 79 13.75 -6.36 10.19
C VAL A 79 14.25 -7.01 11.48
N TYR A 80 15.56 -7.16 11.60
CA TYR A 80 16.21 -7.60 12.83
C TYR A 80 17.33 -6.61 13.23
N SER A 81 17.71 -6.63 14.49
CA SER A 81 18.76 -5.74 15.00
C SER A 81 20.12 -6.01 14.35
N GLY A 82 20.77 -4.96 13.84
CA GLY A 82 22.14 -5.03 13.34
C GLY A 82 23.17 -5.45 14.38
N LYS A 83 22.84 -5.38 15.70
CA LYS A 83 23.71 -5.78 16.83
C LYS A 83 23.73 -7.29 17.09
N LEU A 84 22.85 -8.07 16.46
CA LEU A 84 22.87 -9.53 16.57
C LEU A 84 24.16 -10.10 15.95
N CYS A 85 24.66 -11.21 16.50
CA CYS A 85 25.79 -11.91 15.89
C CYS A 85 25.39 -12.54 14.54
N ASP A 86 26.36 -12.71 13.65
CA ASP A 86 26.10 -13.14 12.27
C ASP A 86 25.44 -14.52 12.15
N PRO A 87 25.73 -15.54 12.96
CA PRO A 87 25.01 -16.79 12.93
C PRO A 87 23.51 -16.63 13.17
N ILE A 88 23.10 -15.78 14.12
CA ILE A 88 21.69 -15.52 14.41
C ILE A 88 21.04 -14.74 13.26
N LYS A 89 21.69 -13.74 12.69
CA LYS A 89 21.19 -12.99 11.51
C LYS A 89 20.93 -13.94 10.35
N LYS A 90 21.91 -14.84 10.06
CA LYS A 90 21.79 -15.82 8.99
C LYS A 90 20.63 -16.80 9.25
N ALA A 91 20.48 -17.28 10.48
CA ALA A 91 19.39 -18.19 10.85
C ALA A 91 18.01 -17.53 10.66
N ILE A 92 17.84 -16.28 11.15
CA ILE A 92 16.58 -15.51 10.97
C ILE A 92 16.30 -15.33 9.48
N ALA A 93 17.26 -14.83 8.69
CA ALA A 93 17.08 -14.59 7.27
C ALA A 93 16.72 -15.88 6.53
N SER A 94 17.45 -16.96 6.76
CA SER A 94 17.20 -18.28 6.16
C SER A 94 15.79 -18.79 6.51
N THR A 95 15.38 -18.69 7.76
CA THR A 95 14.04 -19.11 8.20
C THR A 95 12.95 -18.37 7.42
N PHE A 96 12.99 -17.03 7.36
CA PHE A 96 11.97 -16.26 6.66
C PHE A 96 11.97 -16.52 5.15
N LEU A 97 13.14 -16.57 4.51
CA LEU A 97 13.24 -16.81 3.06
C LEU A 97 12.73 -18.20 2.65
N ASN A 98 12.81 -19.18 3.55
CA ASN A 98 12.34 -20.55 3.30
C ASN A 98 10.86 -20.78 3.67
N LEU A 99 10.17 -19.82 4.31
CA LEU A 99 8.76 -19.99 4.72
C LEU A 99 7.83 -20.30 3.52
N GLY A 100 8.16 -19.84 2.32
CA GLY A 100 7.39 -20.14 1.12
C GLY A 100 7.35 -21.63 0.77
N ASN A 101 8.34 -22.40 1.22
CA ASN A 101 8.48 -23.83 1.00
C ASN A 101 7.91 -24.68 2.16
N ASP A 102 7.52 -24.06 3.26
CA ASP A 102 6.99 -24.74 4.44
C ASP A 102 5.46 -24.80 4.38
N ALA A 103 4.91 -26.00 4.27
CA ALA A 103 3.46 -26.23 4.25
C ALA A 103 2.76 -25.68 5.51
N LYS A 104 3.41 -25.72 6.68
CA LYS A 104 2.87 -25.19 7.93
C LYS A 104 2.79 -23.66 7.94
N ALA A 105 3.64 -22.99 7.17
CA ALA A 105 3.68 -21.54 7.07
C ALA A 105 2.65 -20.96 6.07
N GLN A 106 1.99 -21.78 5.26
CA GLN A 106 1.09 -21.31 4.21
C GLN A 106 -0.07 -20.47 4.75
N LYS A 107 -0.65 -20.86 5.90
CA LYS A 107 -1.72 -20.08 6.55
C LYS A 107 -1.23 -18.71 7.02
N PHE A 108 -0.01 -18.65 7.54
CA PHE A 108 0.61 -17.38 7.95
C PHE A 108 0.87 -16.47 6.74
N LEU A 109 1.45 -17.01 5.67
CA LEU A 109 1.69 -16.26 4.43
C LEU A 109 0.38 -15.77 3.78
N ALA A 110 -0.64 -16.61 3.75
CA ALA A 110 -1.96 -16.23 3.25
C ALA A 110 -2.58 -15.07 4.03
N ASN A 111 -2.41 -15.04 5.37
CA ASN A 111 -2.87 -13.92 6.20
C ASN A 111 -2.13 -12.61 5.86
N LEU A 112 -0.86 -12.70 5.45
CA LEU A 112 -0.08 -11.57 4.96
C LEU A 112 -0.38 -11.21 3.49
N LYS A 113 -1.24 -11.97 2.82
CA LYS A 113 -1.51 -11.85 1.36
C LYS A 113 -0.23 -11.97 0.53
N SER A 114 0.66 -12.83 0.95
CA SER A 114 1.97 -13.07 0.35
C SER A 114 2.19 -14.58 0.14
N SER A 115 3.01 -14.93 -0.82
CA SER A 115 3.39 -16.32 -1.10
C SER A 115 4.77 -16.69 -0.54
N LYS A 116 5.63 -15.68 -0.35
CA LYS A 116 7.01 -15.86 0.15
C LYS A 116 7.59 -14.54 0.63
N PHE A 117 8.66 -14.61 1.40
CA PHE A 117 9.55 -13.50 1.66
C PHE A 117 10.66 -13.43 0.60
N VAL A 118 11.09 -12.21 0.30
CA VAL A 118 12.21 -11.95 -0.60
C VAL A 118 13.23 -11.04 0.08
N PRO A 119 14.53 -11.18 -0.22
CA PRO A 119 15.52 -10.25 0.30
C PRO A 119 15.25 -8.86 -0.26
N MET A 120 15.32 -7.84 0.60
CA MET A 120 15.14 -6.44 0.25
C MET A 120 16.35 -5.65 0.70
N THR A 121 16.68 -4.63 -0.06
CA THR A 121 17.74 -3.68 0.25
C THR A 121 17.15 -2.32 0.66
N ASP A 122 17.95 -1.48 1.28
CA ASP A 122 17.54 -0.13 1.63
C ASP A 122 17.06 0.69 0.42
N LYS A 123 17.68 0.48 -0.75
CA LYS A 123 17.34 1.14 -2.01
C LYS A 123 15.93 0.81 -2.52
N ASP A 124 15.43 -0.38 -2.25
CA ASP A 124 14.08 -0.79 -2.66
C ASP A 124 12.99 0.05 -2.00
N TYR A 125 13.34 0.77 -0.92
CA TYR A 125 12.44 1.68 -0.18
C TYR A 125 12.58 3.16 -0.56
N ASP A 126 13.33 3.51 -1.60
CA ASP A 126 13.50 4.89 -2.05
C ASP A 126 12.18 5.54 -2.50
N VAL A 127 11.27 4.75 -3.05
CA VAL A 127 9.90 5.22 -3.36
C VAL A 127 9.17 5.70 -2.10
N ILE A 128 9.33 5.00 -0.97
CA ILE A 128 8.72 5.39 0.31
C ILE A 128 9.34 6.69 0.83
N ARG A 129 10.67 6.86 0.69
CA ARG A 129 11.36 8.10 1.08
C ARG A 129 10.89 9.29 0.26
N THR A 130 10.71 9.11 -1.03
CA THR A 130 10.16 10.14 -1.92
C THR A 130 8.74 10.53 -1.49
N LEU A 131 7.88 9.55 -1.21
CA LEU A 131 6.53 9.78 -0.69
C LEU A 131 6.54 10.50 0.66
N ALA A 132 7.47 10.15 1.56
CA ALA A 132 7.60 10.78 2.87
C ALA A 132 8.06 12.24 2.77
N LYS A 133 9.04 12.55 1.91
CA LYS A 133 9.50 13.92 1.64
C LYS A 133 8.36 14.78 1.10
N ALA A 134 7.67 14.32 0.07
CA ALA A 134 6.54 15.03 -0.50
C ALA A 134 5.39 15.25 0.49
N LYS A 135 5.16 14.29 1.40
CA LYS A 135 4.20 14.47 2.51
C LYS A 135 4.63 15.59 3.46
N ALA A 136 5.91 15.68 3.79
CA ALA A 136 6.44 16.71 4.66
C ALA A 136 6.31 18.10 4.03
N GLU A 137 6.62 18.24 2.74
CA GLU A 137 6.47 19.48 1.98
C GLU A 137 5.01 19.94 1.89
N PHE A 138 4.09 19.02 1.59
CA PHE A 138 2.66 19.31 1.57
C PHE A 138 2.16 19.81 2.93
N LYS A 139 2.58 19.19 4.03
CA LYS A 139 2.22 19.65 5.37
C LYS A 139 2.74 21.04 5.70
N LYS A 140 3.95 21.41 5.21
CA LYS A 140 4.51 22.75 5.39
C LYS A 140 3.71 23.80 4.64
N LYS A 141 3.30 23.52 3.40
CA LYS A 141 2.49 24.44 2.57
C LYS A 141 1.11 24.72 3.15
N ASN A 142 0.52 23.74 3.84
CA ASN A 142 -0.85 23.87 4.39
C ASN A 142 -0.88 24.27 5.89
N LYS A 143 0.25 24.61 6.49
CA LYS A 143 0.33 25.19 7.84
C LYS A 143 0.40 26.73 7.85
N LYS A 144 0.37 27.36 6.67
CA LYS A 144 0.18 28.79 6.48
C LYS A 144 -1.30 29.06 6.16
#